data_a1507aeffef4a4043e5610bfab02e57b
#
_entry.id   a1507aeffef4a4043e5610bfab02e57b
#
_cell.length_a   1.000
_cell.length_b   1.000
_cell.length_c   1.000
_cell.angle_alpha   90.00
_cell.angle_beta   90.00
_cell.angle_gamma   90.00
#
_symmetry.space_group_name_H-M   'P 1'
#
loop_
_entity.id
_entity.type
_entity.pdbx_description
1 polymer ?
#
loop_
_entity_poly.entity_id
_entity_poly.type
_entity_poly.pdbx_seq_one_letter_code
_entity_poly.pdbx_strand_id
1 'polypeptide(L)'
;ELDTLDRVLVVGSFLRKDHPLMAQRLRQAAKRGTQISAIDTAGDDPLLKLTARATVLPTALAQTLAQVLVALAKTKGAEVPAALAGVQSDATAQQIAQSLAGGERVAVLLGNTAVNAPDATEIAALAQSIAQLSGGKLGFLTAGANTVGAYLAGAVPGQGGKSAAAMVAEPLKAYIVLHAEPLLDIDNG
;
A
#
# COMPACT_ATOMS: atom_id res chain seq x y z
N GLU A 1 13.86 3.22 -11.70
CA GLU A 1 12.94 2.07 -11.74
C GLU A 1 11.47 2.49 -11.91
N LEU A 2 10.94 3.53 -11.20
CA LEU A 2 9.56 3.99 -11.41
C LEU A 2 9.28 4.40 -12.86
N ASP A 3 10.27 4.94 -13.53
CA ASP A 3 10.17 5.42 -14.91
C ASP A 3 10.03 4.29 -15.94
N THR A 4 10.27 3.05 -15.54
CA THR A 4 10.17 1.88 -16.42
C THR A 4 8.85 1.11 -16.23
N LEU A 5 8.05 1.47 -15.22
CA LEU A 5 6.76 0.82 -14.96
C LEU A 5 5.75 1.20 -16.04
N ASP A 6 4.89 0.27 -16.39
CA ASP A 6 3.76 0.49 -17.30
C ASP A 6 2.40 0.43 -16.59
N ARG A 7 2.31 -0.23 -15.45
CA ARG A 7 1.11 -0.27 -14.61
C ARG A 7 1.47 -0.06 -13.15
N VAL A 8 0.72 0.81 -12.49
CA VAL A 8 0.91 1.10 -11.06
C VAL A 8 -0.44 1.15 -10.36
N LEU A 9 -0.56 0.44 -9.24
CA LEU A 9 -1.64 0.60 -8.29
C LEU A 9 -1.08 1.23 -7.02
N VAL A 10 -1.60 2.40 -6.64
CA VAL A 10 -1.26 3.09 -5.39
C VAL A 10 -2.41 2.90 -4.41
N VAL A 11 -2.12 2.44 -3.21
CA VAL A 11 -3.12 2.12 -2.19
C VAL A 11 -2.83 2.87 -0.89
N GLY A 12 -3.80 3.63 -0.40
CA GLY A 12 -3.75 4.31 0.89
C GLY A 12 -2.60 5.33 1.01
N SER A 13 -2.40 6.17 -0.02
CA SER A 13 -1.35 7.20 -0.03
C SER A 13 -1.89 8.55 -0.44
N PHE A 14 -1.56 9.59 0.33
CA PHE A 14 -1.63 11.00 -0.10
C PHE A 14 -0.39 11.35 -0.92
N LEU A 15 -0.21 10.69 -2.04
CA LEU A 15 1.02 10.62 -2.81
C LEU A 15 1.69 11.99 -3.00
N ARG A 16 0.90 13.03 -3.31
CA ARG A 16 1.39 14.39 -3.54
C ARG A 16 1.92 15.07 -2.27
N LYS A 17 1.35 14.74 -1.10
CA LYS A 17 1.72 15.33 0.19
C LYS A 17 2.82 14.54 0.87
N ASP A 18 2.64 13.21 0.97
CA ASP A 18 3.55 12.34 1.70
C ASP A 18 4.83 12.05 0.91
N HIS A 19 4.72 11.91 -0.44
CA HIS A 19 5.80 11.46 -1.31
C HIS A 19 5.91 12.31 -2.58
N PRO A 20 6.17 13.62 -2.49
CA PRO A 20 6.08 14.56 -3.63
C PRO A 20 7.05 14.20 -4.77
N LEU A 21 8.24 13.69 -4.47
CA LEU A 21 9.19 13.27 -5.51
C LEU A 21 8.73 12.01 -6.24
N MET A 22 8.08 11.07 -5.54
CA MET A 22 7.47 9.90 -6.15
C MET A 22 6.26 10.30 -7.01
N ALA A 23 5.41 11.19 -6.49
CA ALA A 23 4.30 11.78 -7.25
C ALA A 23 4.78 12.42 -8.55
N GLN A 24 5.88 13.19 -8.50
CA GLN A 24 6.48 13.82 -9.67
C GLN A 24 6.94 12.78 -10.70
N ARG A 25 7.64 11.73 -10.28
CA ARG A 25 8.11 10.65 -11.16
C ARG A 25 6.95 9.88 -11.79
N LEU A 26 5.93 9.53 -11.01
CA LEU A 26 4.72 8.88 -11.51
C LEU A 26 3.95 9.78 -12.49
N ARG A 27 3.89 11.09 -12.25
CA ARG A 27 3.31 12.04 -13.20
C ARG A 27 4.06 12.05 -14.54
N GLN A 28 5.39 12.03 -14.52
CA GLN A 28 6.18 11.94 -15.73
C GLN A 28 5.99 10.59 -16.44
N ALA A 29 5.90 9.50 -15.68
CA ALA A 29 5.61 8.18 -16.23
C ALA A 29 4.21 8.14 -16.89
N ALA A 30 3.18 8.70 -16.24
CA ALA A 30 1.83 8.80 -16.80
C ALA A 30 1.79 9.56 -18.12
N LYS A 31 2.58 10.64 -18.26
CA LYS A 31 2.71 11.39 -19.54
C LYS A 31 3.32 10.53 -20.65
N ARG A 32 4.09 9.50 -20.31
CA ARG A 32 4.70 8.55 -21.25
C ARG A 32 3.85 7.29 -21.50
N GLY A 33 2.64 7.23 -20.91
CA GLY A 33 1.69 6.14 -21.14
C GLY A 33 1.55 5.14 -20.00
N THR A 34 2.28 5.30 -18.88
CA THR A 34 2.07 4.47 -17.69
C THR A 34 0.65 4.65 -17.18
N GLN A 35 -0.09 3.57 -17.04
CA GLN A 35 -1.43 3.59 -16.45
C GLN A 35 -1.31 3.48 -14.93
N ILE A 36 -1.89 4.47 -14.25
CA ILE A 36 -1.84 4.55 -12.78
C ILE A 36 -3.27 4.51 -12.27
N SER A 37 -3.52 3.60 -11.35
CA SER A 37 -4.77 3.50 -10.60
C SER A 37 -4.53 3.78 -9.13
N ALA A 38 -5.55 4.26 -8.42
CA ALA A 38 -5.46 4.56 -7.01
C ALA A 38 -6.67 4.00 -6.23
N ILE A 39 -6.39 3.49 -5.03
CA ILE A 39 -7.38 3.24 -3.98
C ILE A 39 -6.97 4.13 -2.81
N ASP A 40 -7.73 5.17 -2.53
CA ASP A 40 -7.42 6.16 -1.51
C ASP A 40 -8.58 6.42 -0.55
N THR A 41 -8.31 7.17 0.52
CA THR A 41 -9.28 7.45 1.58
C THR A 41 -9.73 8.91 1.62
N ALA A 42 -9.14 9.75 0.76
CA ALA A 42 -9.48 11.18 0.73
C ALA A 42 -9.52 11.68 -0.67
N GLY A 43 -10.40 11.86 -1.38
CA GLY A 43 -10.54 12.27 -2.78
C GLY A 43 -9.74 13.53 -3.21
N ASP A 44 -8.52 13.72 -2.69
CA ASP A 44 -7.67 14.83 -3.09
C ASP A 44 -7.17 14.68 -4.53
N ASP A 45 -6.80 15.79 -5.17
CA ASP A 45 -6.27 15.78 -6.52
C ASP A 45 -4.79 15.37 -6.50
N PRO A 46 -4.42 14.19 -7.05
CA PRO A 46 -3.03 13.75 -7.12
C PRO A 46 -2.21 14.52 -8.16
N LEU A 47 -2.82 15.44 -8.92
CA LEU A 47 -2.23 16.18 -10.04
C LEU A 47 -1.58 15.29 -11.11
N LEU A 48 -2.12 14.09 -11.29
CA LEU A 48 -1.74 13.16 -12.36
C LEU A 48 -2.98 12.45 -12.91
N LYS A 49 -2.90 12.01 -14.16
CA LYS A 49 -4.01 11.28 -14.79
C LYS A 49 -4.08 9.88 -14.21
N LEU A 50 -5.21 9.55 -13.60
CA LEU A 50 -5.51 8.20 -13.14
C LEU A 50 -6.31 7.44 -14.22
N THR A 51 -6.03 6.16 -14.34
CA THR A 51 -6.79 5.22 -15.19
C THR A 51 -8.09 4.82 -14.50
N ALA A 52 -8.01 4.52 -13.20
CA ALA A 52 -9.16 4.23 -12.35
C ALA A 52 -8.89 4.74 -10.93
N ARG A 53 -9.94 5.08 -10.21
CA ARG A 53 -9.86 5.53 -8.81
C ARG A 53 -11.02 5.01 -8.00
N ALA A 54 -10.71 4.44 -6.84
CA ALA A 54 -11.66 4.17 -5.78
C ALA A 54 -11.31 5.04 -4.57
N THR A 55 -12.24 5.90 -4.14
CA THR A 55 -12.12 6.64 -2.88
C THR A 55 -13.05 5.99 -1.87
N VAL A 56 -12.50 5.42 -0.81
CA VAL A 56 -13.21 4.55 0.12
C VAL A 56 -12.90 4.93 1.57
N LEU A 57 -13.72 4.47 2.51
CA LEU A 57 -13.39 4.59 3.93
C LEU A 57 -12.12 3.80 4.26
N PRO A 58 -11.31 4.24 5.24
CA PRO A 58 -10.12 3.49 5.67
C PRO A 58 -10.41 2.02 5.98
N THR A 59 -11.54 1.73 6.61
CA THR A 59 -12.01 0.37 6.95
C THR A 59 -12.44 -0.47 5.74
N ALA A 60 -12.56 0.12 4.55
CA ALA A 60 -12.95 -0.57 3.33
C ALA A 60 -11.77 -0.86 2.38
N LEU A 61 -10.53 -0.52 2.78
CA LEU A 61 -9.34 -0.73 1.95
C LEU A 61 -9.11 -2.21 1.64
N ALA A 62 -9.16 -3.08 2.65
CA ALA A 62 -8.99 -4.52 2.48
C ALA A 62 -10.08 -5.11 1.57
N GLN A 63 -11.34 -4.75 1.81
CA GLN A 63 -12.45 -5.21 0.98
C GLN A 63 -12.30 -4.78 -0.49
N THR A 64 -11.87 -3.54 -0.73
CA THR A 64 -11.66 -3.03 -2.10
C THR A 64 -10.51 -3.78 -2.79
N LEU A 65 -9.42 -4.06 -2.07
CA LEU A 65 -8.33 -4.90 -2.60
C LEU A 65 -8.78 -6.33 -2.89
N ALA A 66 -9.61 -6.92 -2.02
CA ALA A 66 -10.21 -8.24 -2.27
C ALA A 66 -11.04 -8.26 -3.56
N GLN A 67 -11.83 -7.21 -3.81
CA GLN A 67 -12.58 -7.04 -5.06
C GLN A 67 -11.67 -6.97 -6.29
N VAL A 68 -10.56 -6.20 -6.20
CA VAL A 68 -9.55 -6.12 -7.28
C VAL A 68 -8.89 -7.47 -7.51
N LEU A 69 -8.51 -8.19 -6.45
CA LEU A 69 -7.88 -9.51 -6.56
C LEU A 69 -8.83 -10.53 -7.24
N VAL A 70 -10.10 -10.57 -6.85
CA VAL A 70 -11.12 -11.43 -7.47
C VAL A 70 -11.29 -11.09 -8.95
N ALA A 71 -11.39 -9.81 -9.30
CA ALA A 71 -11.48 -9.36 -10.69
C ALA A 71 -10.24 -9.75 -11.50
N LEU A 72 -9.05 -9.57 -10.92
CA LEU A 72 -7.78 -9.91 -11.56
C LEU A 72 -7.64 -11.42 -11.77
N ALA A 73 -8.03 -12.25 -10.79
CA ALA A 73 -8.04 -13.70 -10.92
C ALA A 73 -8.94 -14.15 -12.08
N LYS A 74 -10.15 -13.62 -12.16
CA LYS A 74 -11.08 -13.90 -13.28
C LYS A 74 -10.49 -13.46 -14.63
N THR A 75 -9.87 -12.27 -14.70
CA THR A 75 -9.29 -11.75 -15.94
C THR A 75 -8.10 -12.60 -16.41
N LYS A 76 -7.31 -13.13 -15.48
CA LYS A 76 -6.15 -13.99 -15.77
C LYS A 76 -6.50 -15.47 -15.90
N GLY A 77 -7.75 -15.87 -15.68
CA GLY A 77 -8.17 -17.29 -15.66
C GLY A 77 -7.56 -18.08 -14.51
N ALA A 78 -7.22 -17.40 -13.42
CA ALA A 78 -6.67 -18.01 -12.22
C ALA A 78 -7.78 -18.35 -11.21
N GLU A 79 -7.52 -19.29 -10.32
CA GLU A 79 -8.44 -19.66 -9.25
C GLU A 79 -8.59 -18.51 -8.24
N VAL A 80 -9.83 -18.20 -7.88
CA VAL A 80 -10.13 -17.25 -6.81
C VAL A 80 -9.90 -17.94 -5.47
N PRO A 81 -9.11 -17.34 -4.55
CA PRO A 81 -8.91 -17.92 -3.23
C PRO A 81 -10.23 -18.22 -2.52
N ALA A 82 -10.36 -19.40 -1.90
CA ALA A 82 -11.60 -19.84 -1.26
C ALA A 82 -12.16 -18.85 -0.24
N ALA A 83 -11.28 -18.15 0.50
CA ALA A 83 -11.65 -17.11 1.43
C ALA A 83 -12.35 -15.90 0.77
N LEU A 84 -12.19 -15.72 -0.56
CA LEU A 84 -12.77 -14.62 -1.32
C LEU A 84 -13.90 -15.06 -2.26
N ALA A 85 -14.37 -16.30 -2.18
CA ALA A 85 -15.38 -16.86 -3.09
C ALA A 85 -16.69 -16.06 -3.11
N GLY A 86 -17.05 -15.40 -1.99
CA GLY A 86 -18.25 -14.57 -1.88
C GLY A 86 -18.06 -13.09 -2.27
N VAL A 87 -16.83 -12.66 -2.58
CA VAL A 87 -16.54 -11.26 -2.87
C VAL A 87 -16.97 -10.91 -4.29
N GLN A 88 -17.80 -9.88 -4.42
CA GLN A 88 -18.27 -9.34 -5.69
C GLN A 88 -17.43 -8.12 -6.08
N SER A 89 -16.91 -8.10 -7.29
CA SER A 89 -16.12 -6.98 -7.81
C SER A 89 -17.02 -5.94 -8.47
N ASP A 90 -16.86 -4.68 -8.07
CA ASP A 90 -17.52 -3.56 -8.72
C ASP A 90 -16.82 -3.15 -10.05
N ALA A 91 -17.41 -2.19 -10.77
CA ALA A 91 -16.88 -1.72 -12.05
C ALA A 91 -15.47 -1.10 -11.91
N THR A 92 -15.20 -0.40 -10.80
CA THR A 92 -13.89 0.23 -10.55
C THR A 92 -12.82 -0.82 -10.27
N ALA A 93 -13.12 -1.83 -9.44
CA ALA A 93 -12.23 -2.95 -9.18
C ALA A 93 -11.91 -3.74 -10.47
N GLN A 94 -12.92 -3.94 -11.33
CA GLN A 94 -12.73 -4.58 -12.63
C GLN A 94 -11.83 -3.75 -13.56
N GLN A 95 -12.01 -2.42 -13.60
CA GLN A 95 -11.17 -1.54 -14.39
C GLN A 95 -9.71 -1.53 -13.91
N ILE A 96 -9.48 -1.50 -12.59
CA ILE A 96 -8.14 -1.62 -12.01
C ILE A 96 -7.52 -2.97 -12.40
N ALA A 97 -8.26 -4.06 -12.24
CA ALA A 97 -7.79 -5.41 -12.56
C ALA A 97 -7.42 -5.56 -14.03
N GLN A 98 -8.25 -5.05 -14.95
CA GLN A 98 -7.97 -5.06 -16.40
C GLN A 98 -6.69 -4.29 -16.73
N SER A 99 -6.49 -3.11 -16.11
CA SER A 99 -5.26 -2.35 -16.29
C SER A 99 -4.04 -3.15 -15.84
N LEU A 100 -4.08 -3.74 -14.62
CA LEU A 100 -2.97 -4.54 -14.08
C LEU A 100 -2.69 -5.79 -14.90
N ALA A 101 -3.74 -6.46 -15.39
CA ALA A 101 -3.61 -7.71 -16.18
C ALA A 101 -2.86 -7.49 -17.51
N GLY A 102 -2.96 -6.30 -18.10
CA GLY A 102 -2.29 -5.94 -19.34
C GLY A 102 -0.88 -5.37 -19.16
N GLY A 103 -0.31 -5.40 -17.96
CA GLY A 103 1.01 -4.88 -17.67
C GLY A 103 2.11 -5.93 -17.81
N GLU A 104 3.31 -5.47 -18.20
CA GLU A 104 4.55 -6.26 -18.17
C GLU A 104 5.43 -5.88 -16.97
N ARG A 105 5.41 -4.59 -16.59
CA ARG A 105 6.18 -4.03 -15.47
C ARG A 105 5.24 -3.37 -14.50
N VAL A 106 4.68 -4.19 -13.63
CA VAL A 106 3.61 -3.81 -12.70
C VAL A 106 4.19 -3.53 -11.31
N ALA A 107 3.67 -2.51 -10.64
CA ALA A 107 3.93 -2.28 -9.22
C ALA A 107 2.62 -2.01 -8.46
N VAL A 108 2.53 -2.59 -7.26
CA VAL A 108 1.53 -2.27 -6.25
C VAL A 108 2.24 -1.56 -5.11
N LEU A 109 1.83 -0.33 -4.79
CA LEU A 109 2.49 0.52 -3.80
C LEU A 109 1.55 0.82 -2.65
N LEU A 110 1.92 0.39 -1.43
CA LEU A 110 1.19 0.67 -0.21
C LEU A 110 1.72 1.94 0.45
N GLY A 111 0.84 2.89 0.71
CA GLY A 111 1.15 4.15 1.39
C GLY A 111 0.78 4.14 2.87
N ASN A 112 0.97 5.30 3.51
CA ASN A 112 0.87 5.47 4.97
C ASN A 112 -0.47 5.03 5.55
N THR A 113 -1.59 5.34 4.90
CA THR A 113 -2.91 4.94 5.40
C THR A 113 -3.10 3.43 5.35
N ALA A 114 -2.57 2.77 4.32
CA ALA A 114 -2.66 1.31 4.19
C ALA A 114 -1.79 0.58 5.23
N VAL A 115 -0.55 1.05 5.45
CA VAL A 115 0.40 0.37 6.36
C VAL A 115 0.13 0.64 7.84
N ASN A 116 -0.62 1.70 8.15
CA ASN A 116 -1.02 2.04 9.53
C ASN A 116 -2.50 1.69 9.83
N ALA A 117 -3.20 1.04 8.91
CA ALA A 117 -4.57 0.58 9.14
C ALA A 117 -4.60 -0.56 10.18
N PRO A 118 -5.68 -0.72 10.95
CA PRO A 118 -5.83 -1.84 11.88
C PRO A 118 -5.69 -3.22 11.20
N ASP A 119 -6.10 -3.31 9.94
CA ASP A 119 -6.06 -4.50 9.08
C ASP A 119 -4.87 -4.47 8.09
N ALA A 120 -3.79 -3.75 8.41
CA ALA A 120 -2.62 -3.59 7.54
C ALA A 120 -2.01 -4.92 7.07
N THR A 121 -2.04 -5.95 7.92
CA THR A 121 -1.54 -7.29 7.55
C THR A 121 -2.37 -7.91 6.43
N GLU A 122 -3.70 -7.81 6.50
CA GLU A 122 -4.60 -8.29 5.46
C GLU A 122 -4.42 -7.49 4.16
N ILE A 123 -4.35 -6.15 4.28
CA ILE A 123 -4.08 -5.25 3.14
C ILE A 123 -2.77 -5.65 2.45
N ALA A 124 -1.69 -5.89 3.21
CA ALA A 124 -0.41 -6.29 2.66
C ALA A 124 -0.47 -7.66 1.97
N ALA A 125 -1.17 -8.64 2.55
CA ALA A 125 -1.35 -9.96 1.96
C ALA A 125 -2.13 -9.92 0.64
N LEU A 126 -3.23 -9.14 0.59
CA LEU A 126 -4.02 -8.92 -0.62
C LEU A 126 -3.21 -8.21 -1.71
N ALA A 127 -2.48 -7.15 -1.34
CA ALA A 127 -1.63 -6.40 -2.25
C ALA A 127 -0.48 -7.28 -2.80
N GLN A 128 0.11 -8.14 -1.97
CA GLN A 128 1.13 -9.10 -2.40
C GLN A 128 0.53 -10.12 -3.40
N SER A 129 -0.67 -10.62 -3.14
CA SER A 129 -1.37 -11.54 -4.05
C SER A 129 -1.69 -10.89 -5.39
N ILE A 130 -2.12 -9.61 -5.39
CA ILE A 130 -2.35 -8.82 -6.60
C ILE A 130 -1.03 -8.64 -7.37
N ALA A 131 0.05 -8.28 -6.69
CA ALA A 131 1.36 -8.11 -7.31
C ALA A 131 1.84 -9.41 -7.95
N GLN A 132 1.78 -10.54 -7.24
CA GLN A 132 2.17 -11.85 -7.75
C GLN A 132 1.32 -12.25 -8.97
N LEU A 133 0.01 -12.13 -8.88
CA LEU A 133 -0.90 -12.53 -9.96
C LEU A 133 -0.76 -11.65 -11.20
N SER A 134 -0.42 -10.37 -11.03
CA SER A 134 -0.12 -9.46 -12.14
C SER A 134 1.30 -9.63 -12.71
N GLY A 135 2.17 -10.43 -12.08
CA GLY A 135 3.59 -10.55 -12.43
C GLY A 135 4.42 -9.33 -11.98
N GLY A 136 3.89 -8.54 -11.07
CA GLY A 136 4.49 -7.31 -10.58
C GLY A 136 5.21 -7.43 -9.25
N LYS A 137 5.55 -6.28 -8.67
CA LYS A 137 6.23 -6.16 -7.39
C LYS A 137 5.39 -5.37 -6.39
N LEU A 138 5.40 -5.78 -5.12
CA LEU A 138 4.91 -4.99 -4.01
C LEU A 138 5.99 -4.02 -3.54
N GLY A 139 5.62 -2.78 -3.29
CA GLY A 139 6.47 -1.76 -2.71
C GLY A 139 5.77 -1.00 -1.59
N PHE A 140 6.55 -0.41 -0.70
CA PHE A 140 6.04 0.39 0.41
C PHE A 140 6.49 1.85 0.27
N LEU A 141 5.54 2.76 0.35
CA LEU A 141 5.77 4.20 0.45
C LEU A 141 5.77 4.55 1.94
N THR A 142 6.94 4.51 2.55
CA THR A 142 7.08 4.61 4.00
C THR A 142 7.00 6.05 4.51
N ALA A 143 6.45 6.27 5.71
CA ALA A 143 6.35 7.58 6.35
C ALA A 143 7.73 8.15 6.71
N GLY A 144 8.65 7.31 7.16
CA GLY A 144 10.00 7.73 7.53
C GLY A 144 10.96 7.77 6.34
N ALA A 145 11.86 8.75 6.33
CA ALA A 145 12.81 8.98 5.24
C ALA A 145 13.75 7.79 5.00
N ASN A 146 14.04 6.98 6.03
CA ASN A 146 14.97 5.86 5.95
C ASN A 146 14.44 4.59 6.63
N THR A 147 13.14 4.36 6.62
CA THR A 147 12.53 3.15 7.22
C THR A 147 13.15 1.87 6.64
N VAL A 148 13.29 1.79 5.31
CA VAL A 148 13.90 0.63 4.66
C VAL A 148 15.36 0.45 5.08
N GLY A 149 16.14 1.52 5.16
CA GLY A 149 17.53 1.48 5.64
C GLY A 149 17.63 1.00 7.08
N ALA A 150 16.70 1.42 7.96
CA ALA A 150 16.64 0.97 9.33
C ALA A 150 16.39 -0.56 9.42
N TYR A 151 15.44 -1.08 8.65
CA TYR A 151 15.22 -2.53 8.56
C TYR A 151 16.45 -3.29 8.04
N LEU A 152 17.09 -2.78 6.99
CA LEU A 152 18.30 -3.39 6.43
C LEU A 152 19.48 -3.36 7.42
N ALA A 153 19.57 -2.32 8.24
CA ALA A 153 20.57 -2.20 9.29
C ALA A 153 20.24 -3.04 10.54
N GLY A 154 19.10 -3.74 10.56
CA GLY A 154 18.70 -4.53 11.70
C GLY A 154 18.19 -3.69 12.90
N ALA A 155 17.80 -2.43 12.68
CA ALA A 155 17.22 -1.55 13.71
C ALA A 155 15.76 -1.93 14.00
N VAL A 156 15.57 -3.19 14.36
CA VAL A 156 14.28 -3.80 14.72
C VAL A 156 14.47 -4.63 15.99
N PRO A 157 13.41 -4.87 16.78
CA PRO A 157 13.52 -5.74 17.96
C PRO A 157 14.08 -7.11 17.57
N GLY A 158 15.26 -7.45 18.12
CA GLY A 158 15.86 -8.78 17.98
C GLY A 158 15.33 -9.74 19.03
N GLN A 159 16.01 -10.89 19.18
CA GLN A 159 15.65 -11.89 20.20
C GLN A 159 15.69 -11.28 21.60
N GLY A 160 14.57 -11.32 22.31
CA GLY A 160 14.41 -10.70 23.64
C GLY A 160 14.15 -9.19 23.62
N GLY A 161 14.16 -8.54 22.44
CA GLY A 161 13.77 -7.14 22.28
C GLY A 161 12.27 -6.95 22.22
N LYS A 162 11.79 -5.76 22.60
CA LYS A 162 10.38 -5.39 22.56
C LYS A 162 10.15 -4.30 21.50
N SER A 163 9.06 -4.38 20.76
CA SER A 163 8.57 -3.27 19.93
C SER A 163 8.06 -2.13 20.82
N ALA A 164 7.87 -0.92 20.25
CA ALA A 164 7.32 0.21 20.99
C ALA A 164 5.95 -0.14 21.63
N ALA A 165 5.05 -0.80 20.89
CA ALA A 165 3.77 -1.25 21.42
C ALA A 165 3.92 -2.23 22.59
N ALA A 166 4.86 -3.17 22.49
CA ALA A 166 5.13 -4.11 23.60
C ALA A 166 5.75 -3.42 24.82
N MET A 167 6.55 -2.37 24.62
CA MET A 167 7.12 -1.56 25.70
C MET A 167 6.05 -0.74 26.42
N VAL A 168 5.01 -0.27 25.72
CA VAL A 168 3.87 0.43 26.33
C VAL A 168 3.00 -0.54 27.12
N ALA A 169 2.71 -1.73 26.56
CA ALA A 169 1.89 -2.74 27.21
C ALA A 169 2.58 -3.35 28.46
N GLU A 170 3.90 -3.49 28.42
CA GLU A 170 4.72 -4.05 29.50
C GLU A 170 5.88 -3.09 29.81
N PRO A 171 5.67 -2.07 30.66
CA PRO A 171 6.65 -1.02 30.93
C PRO A 171 8.03 -1.55 31.37
N LEU A 172 9.08 -0.89 30.85
CA LEU A 172 10.46 -1.14 31.22
C LEU A 172 10.89 -0.23 32.39
N LYS A 173 12.01 -0.57 33.04
CA LYS A 173 12.56 0.23 34.13
C LYS A 173 13.15 1.56 33.66
N ALA A 174 13.59 1.65 32.42
CA ALA A 174 14.15 2.85 31.81
C ALA A 174 13.96 2.85 30.30
N TYR A 175 13.87 4.03 29.71
CA TYR A 175 13.73 4.27 28.27
C TYR A 175 14.74 5.30 27.80
N ILE A 176 15.30 5.10 26.64
CA ILE A 176 15.99 6.14 25.89
C ILE A 176 15.13 6.45 24.66
N VAL A 177 14.64 7.68 24.60
CA VAL A 177 13.77 8.15 23.51
C VAL A 177 14.57 9.09 22.64
N LEU A 178 14.60 8.86 21.32
CA LEU A 178 15.31 9.66 20.34
C LEU A 178 14.36 10.15 19.26
N HIS A 179 14.21 11.47 19.13
CA HIS A 179 13.34 12.12 18.15
C HIS A 179 11.89 11.65 18.17
N ALA A 180 11.35 11.32 19.35
CA ALA A 180 9.95 11.02 19.57
C ALA A 180 9.44 11.72 20.82
N GLU A 181 8.19 12.14 20.80
CA GLU A 181 7.47 12.72 21.94
C GLU A 181 6.35 11.73 22.34
N PRO A 182 6.58 10.84 23.32
CA PRO A 182 5.65 9.74 23.62
C PRO A 182 4.20 10.17 23.83
N LEU A 183 3.98 11.34 24.45
CA LEU A 183 2.63 11.89 24.67
C LEU A 183 1.93 12.35 23.38
N LEU A 184 2.66 12.57 22.29
CA LEU A 184 2.11 13.01 21.00
C LEU A 184 2.16 11.91 19.94
N ASP A 185 3.17 11.04 20.00
CA ASP A 185 3.47 10.07 18.95
C ASP A 185 2.91 8.66 19.27
N ILE A 186 2.49 8.41 20.52
CA ILE A 186 2.00 7.10 20.97
C ILE A 186 0.57 7.27 21.50
N ASP A 187 -0.35 6.44 21.01
CA ASP A 187 -1.70 6.36 21.55
C ASP A 187 -1.65 5.82 22.99
N ASN A 188 -2.24 6.53 23.93
CA ASN A 188 -2.13 6.29 25.38
C ASN A 188 -0.68 6.37 25.93
N GLY A 189 0.14 7.25 25.38
CA GLY A 189 1.49 7.53 25.84
C GLY A 189 1.58 8.23 27.20
#